data_6d37962d9bdc376c37cff42396e8fa8f
#
_entry.id   6d37962d9bdc376c37cff42396e8fa8f
#
_cell.length_a   1.000
_cell.length_b   1.000
_cell.length_c   1.000
_cell.angle_alpha   90.00
_cell.angle_beta   90.00
_cell.angle_gamma   90.00
#
_symmetry.space_group_name_H-M   'P 1'
#
loop_
_entity.id
_entity.type
_entity.pdbx_description
1 polymer ?
#
loop_
_entity_poly.entity_id
_entity_poly.type
_entity_poly.pdbx_seq_one_letter_code
_entity_poly.pdbx_strand_id
1 'polypeptide(L)'
;MPDGFLGIPNGNDKELKMAQLSLKHIQKIYDNQVHVVKDFNLEIEDKEFIVFVGPSGCGKSTTLRMIAGLEEISAGELVIDGVCMNDVPAKSRDIAMVFQNYALYPHMTVYDNMAFGLKMQKIAPAVIEERVNWAAQILGLRDYLTRKPGALSGGQRQRVALGRAIVREAGVFLMDEPLSNLDAKLRVQMRAEISKLHQKLNTTMIYVTHDQTEAMTMATRIVILKDGVIQQVGAPKQVYNEPANMFVAGFIGSPAMNFIRGAIDDRYFVTETLRLEIPEDTLAAVNAAGYQRKAVVFGIRPEDILTLQSRGDDIAAKVSVAELTGAEFMLYATVGGHELVVRAGAVNDYAAGDNIGIQFDMNKCHFFDADTEVAIR
;
A
#
# COMPACT_ATOMS: atom_id res chain seq x y z
N MET A 1 6.71 20.36 -34.20
CA MET A 1 6.21 19.04 -34.58
C MET A 1 5.11 18.71 -33.60
N PRO A 2 3.84 18.58 -34.00
CA PRO A 2 2.76 18.41 -33.06
C PRO A 2 2.68 16.96 -32.58
N ASP A 3 2.56 16.81 -31.27
CA ASP A 3 2.32 15.54 -30.58
C ASP A 3 0.96 14.96 -31.01
N GLY A 4 1.05 13.92 -31.83
CA GLY A 4 -0.11 13.13 -32.22
C GLY A 4 -0.61 12.33 -31.03
N PHE A 5 -1.70 12.77 -30.42
CA PHE A 5 -2.56 11.96 -29.56
C PHE A 5 -3.02 10.72 -30.34
N LEU A 6 -2.33 9.61 -30.16
CA LEU A 6 -2.88 8.30 -30.54
C LEU A 6 -3.91 7.93 -29.47
N GLY A 7 -5.16 8.35 -29.71
CA GLY A 7 -6.33 7.90 -28.97
C GLY A 7 -6.44 6.37 -29.05
N ILE A 8 -7.08 5.78 -28.06
CA ILE A 8 -7.58 4.41 -28.07
C ILE A 8 -8.37 4.23 -29.37
N PRO A 9 -8.15 3.16 -30.18
CA PRO A 9 -8.89 2.95 -31.42
C PRO A 9 -10.40 2.89 -31.13
N ASN A 10 -11.14 3.88 -31.58
CA ASN A 10 -12.60 3.97 -31.38
C ASN A 10 -13.33 2.93 -32.25
N GLY A 11 -13.74 1.85 -31.61
CA GLY A 11 -14.85 1.04 -32.10
C GLY A 11 -16.07 1.31 -31.23
N ASN A 12 -16.96 2.19 -31.67
CA ASN A 12 -18.17 2.71 -31.02
C ASN A 12 -17.90 3.63 -29.81
N ASP A 13 -18.58 4.78 -29.80
CA ASP A 13 -18.74 5.67 -28.64
C ASP A 13 -19.33 4.91 -27.43
N LYS A 14 -18.50 4.14 -26.74
CA LYS A 14 -18.76 3.75 -25.36
C LYS A 14 -18.35 4.95 -24.54
N GLU A 15 -19.34 5.69 -24.02
CA GLU A 15 -19.15 6.50 -22.82
C GLU A 15 -18.16 5.77 -21.93
N LEU A 16 -17.08 6.44 -21.52
CA LEU A 16 -16.10 5.91 -20.58
C LEU A 16 -16.90 5.36 -19.39
N LYS A 17 -17.00 4.05 -19.28
CA LYS A 17 -17.73 3.40 -18.19
C LYS A 17 -17.08 3.84 -16.90
N MET A 18 -17.80 4.59 -16.09
CA MET A 18 -17.42 4.87 -14.72
C MET A 18 -17.41 3.54 -13.97
N ALA A 19 -16.37 3.29 -13.17
CA ALA A 19 -16.27 2.04 -12.40
C ALA A 19 -16.17 2.38 -10.91
N GLN A 20 -17.33 2.74 -10.33
CA GLN A 20 -17.48 2.92 -8.88
C GLN A 20 -17.81 1.60 -8.21
N LEU A 21 -17.13 1.30 -7.08
CA LEU A 21 -17.42 0.11 -6.28
C LEU A 21 -17.86 0.53 -4.87
N SER A 22 -18.87 -0.17 -4.37
CA SER A 22 -19.33 -0.06 -2.98
C SER A 22 -19.32 -1.44 -2.33
N LEU A 23 -18.54 -1.58 -1.25
CA LEU A 23 -18.49 -2.76 -0.41
C LEU A 23 -19.15 -2.41 0.92
N LYS A 24 -20.29 -3.04 1.22
CA LYS A 24 -21.11 -2.77 2.42
C LYS A 24 -21.20 -3.99 3.28
N HIS A 25 -20.66 -3.89 4.49
CA HIS A 25 -20.69 -4.94 5.50
C HIS A 25 -20.19 -6.30 4.99
N ILE A 26 -19.23 -6.30 4.06
CA ILE A 26 -18.69 -7.51 3.45
C ILE A 26 -18.04 -8.38 4.52
N GLN A 27 -18.43 -9.64 4.55
CA GLN A 27 -17.86 -10.66 5.43
C GLN A 27 -17.49 -11.92 4.66
N LYS A 28 -16.41 -12.57 5.11
CA LYS A 28 -16.05 -13.92 4.67
C LYS A 28 -15.83 -14.82 5.86
N ILE A 29 -16.62 -15.88 5.90
CA ILE A 29 -16.56 -16.93 6.91
C ILE A 29 -16.35 -18.25 6.14
N TYR A 30 -15.31 -19.00 6.48
CA TYR A 30 -15.09 -20.33 5.97
C TYR A 30 -15.72 -21.42 6.84
N ASP A 31 -15.87 -22.63 6.34
CA ASP A 31 -16.60 -23.75 6.93
C ASP A 31 -16.25 -24.07 8.40
N ASN A 32 -15.05 -23.72 8.84
CA ASN A 32 -14.58 -23.87 10.22
C ASN A 32 -14.90 -22.66 11.10
N GLN A 33 -15.87 -21.82 10.74
CA GLN A 33 -16.22 -20.57 11.42
C GLN A 33 -15.03 -19.57 11.51
N VAL A 34 -14.05 -19.67 10.64
CA VAL A 34 -12.93 -18.74 10.58
C VAL A 34 -13.37 -17.48 9.86
N HIS A 35 -13.54 -16.39 10.60
CA HIS A 35 -13.83 -15.07 10.07
C HIS A 35 -12.54 -14.44 9.52
N VAL A 36 -12.38 -14.47 8.19
CA VAL A 36 -11.21 -13.91 7.50
C VAL A 36 -11.42 -12.44 7.14
N VAL A 37 -12.64 -12.06 6.78
CA VAL A 37 -13.02 -10.66 6.53
C VAL A 37 -14.22 -10.34 7.41
N LYS A 38 -14.10 -9.23 8.18
CA LYS A 38 -15.07 -8.85 9.21
C LYS A 38 -15.56 -7.44 8.94
N ASP A 39 -16.83 -7.27 8.60
CA ASP A 39 -17.49 -5.98 8.44
C ASP A 39 -16.70 -4.97 7.57
N PHE A 40 -16.29 -5.41 6.38
CA PHE A 40 -15.48 -4.60 5.48
C PHE A 40 -16.37 -3.61 4.73
N ASN A 41 -16.16 -2.31 4.97
CA ASN A 41 -16.90 -1.21 4.39
C ASN A 41 -15.95 -0.30 3.62
N LEU A 42 -16.18 -0.11 2.30
CA LEU A 42 -15.34 0.74 1.46
C LEU A 42 -16.11 1.24 0.24
N GLU A 43 -16.09 2.54 0.03
CA GLU A 43 -16.50 3.16 -1.22
C GLU A 43 -15.26 3.48 -2.06
N ILE A 44 -15.26 3.07 -3.32
CA ILE A 44 -14.18 3.30 -4.29
C ILE A 44 -14.76 4.12 -5.44
N GLU A 45 -14.20 5.28 -5.68
CA GLU A 45 -14.62 6.15 -6.78
C GLU A 45 -14.00 5.71 -8.11
N ASP A 46 -14.61 6.16 -9.20
CA ASP A 46 -14.06 5.92 -10.54
C ASP A 46 -12.63 6.46 -10.65
N LYS A 47 -11.78 5.69 -11.32
CA LYS A 47 -10.36 6.01 -11.58
C LYS A 47 -9.46 6.06 -10.35
N GLU A 48 -9.90 5.61 -9.19
CA GLU A 48 -9.01 5.48 -8.05
C GLU A 48 -8.02 4.33 -8.21
N PHE A 49 -6.82 4.51 -7.66
CA PHE A 49 -5.86 3.46 -7.44
C PHE A 49 -5.82 3.10 -5.95
N ILE A 50 -6.62 2.12 -5.58
CA ILE A 50 -6.73 1.64 -4.20
C ILE A 50 -5.69 0.57 -3.95
N VAL A 51 -4.95 0.67 -2.84
CA VAL A 51 -4.01 -0.38 -2.42
C VAL A 51 -4.43 -0.95 -1.07
N PHE A 52 -4.70 -2.26 -1.05
CA PHE A 52 -4.90 -3.02 0.19
C PHE A 52 -3.55 -3.48 0.72
N VAL A 53 -3.20 -3.07 1.92
CA VAL A 53 -1.94 -3.43 2.57
C VAL A 53 -2.17 -3.93 4.00
N GLY A 54 -1.29 -4.80 4.48
CA GLY A 54 -1.38 -5.36 5.83
C GLY A 54 -0.61 -6.68 5.95
N PRO A 55 -0.51 -7.25 7.15
CA PRO A 55 0.19 -8.51 7.40
C PRO A 55 -0.39 -9.67 6.58
N SER A 56 0.38 -10.75 6.49
CA SER A 56 -0.10 -11.99 5.87
C SER A 56 -1.33 -12.53 6.61
N GLY A 57 -2.32 -13.00 5.87
CA GLY A 57 -3.55 -13.58 6.44
C GLY A 57 -4.61 -12.57 6.90
N CYS A 58 -4.41 -11.24 6.75
CA CYS A 58 -5.39 -10.24 7.19
C CYS A 58 -6.61 -10.07 6.25
N GLY A 59 -6.80 -10.89 5.22
CA GLY A 59 -7.98 -10.90 4.36
C GLY A 59 -7.87 -10.16 3.03
N LYS A 60 -6.73 -9.54 2.67
CA LYS A 60 -6.54 -8.76 1.43
C LYS A 60 -6.91 -9.52 0.15
N SER A 61 -6.21 -10.63 -0.11
CA SER A 61 -6.45 -11.44 -1.32
C SER A 61 -7.84 -12.08 -1.32
N THR A 62 -8.37 -12.42 -0.14
CA THR A 62 -9.74 -12.91 0.00
C THR A 62 -10.74 -11.85 -0.44
N THR A 63 -10.59 -10.61 0.04
CA THR A 63 -11.44 -9.48 -0.36
C THR A 63 -11.33 -9.22 -1.86
N LEU A 64 -10.10 -9.21 -2.41
CA LEU A 64 -9.89 -9.04 -3.85
C LEU A 64 -10.58 -10.15 -4.67
N ARG A 65 -10.52 -11.40 -4.22
CA ARG A 65 -11.18 -12.53 -4.88
C ARG A 65 -12.70 -12.47 -4.77
N MET A 66 -13.26 -11.97 -3.67
CA MET A 66 -14.71 -11.70 -3.56
C MET A 66 -15.14 -10.64 -4.58
N ILE A 67 -14.37 -9.56 -4.75
CA ILE A 67 -14.64 -8.54 -5.79
C ILE A 67 -14.58 -9.18 -7.19
N ALA A 68 -13.61 -10.06 -7.44
CA ALA A 68 -13.46 -10.75 -8.72
C ALA A 68 -14.56 -11.79 -8.99
N GLY A 69 -15.35 -12.20 -7.99
CA GLY A 69 -16.30 -13.30 -8.08
C GLY A 69 -15.64 -14.69 -8.14
N LEU A 70 -14.42 -14.79 -7.62
CA LEU A 70 -13.66 -16.04 -7.46
C LEU A 70 -13.80 -16.63 -6.07
N GLU A 71 -14.40 -15.89 -5.15
CA GLU A 71 -14.72 -16.29 -3.78
C GLU A 71 -16.11 -15.75 -3.44
N GLU A 72 -16.92 -16.57 -2.76
CA GLU A 72 -18.27 -16.19 -2.35
C GLU A 72 -18.25 -15.23 -1.17
N ILE A 73 -19.15 -14.25 -1.19
CA ILE A 73 -19.40 -13.31 -0.07
C ILE A 73 -20.34 -14.03 0.91
N SER A 74 -19.92 -14.16 2.18
CA SER A 74 -20.75 -14.81 3.21
C SER A 74 -21.86 -13.91 3.75
N ALA A 75 -21.63 -12.59 3.82
CA ALA A 75 -22.62 -11.58 4.19
C ALA A 75 -22.18 -10.21 3.64
N GLY A 76 -23.12 -9.27 3.56
CA GLY A 76 -22.90 -7.95 3.00
C GLY A 76 -23.19 -7.88 1.51
N GLU A 77 -22.93 -6.73 0.91
CA GLU A 77 -23.28 -6.43 -0.48
C GLU A 77 -22.09 -5.79 -1.22
N LEU A 78 -21.76 -6.33 -2.40
CA LEU A 78 -20.84 -5.73 -3.36
C LEU A 78 -21.64 -5.15 -4.52
N VAL A 79 -21.49 -3.86 -4.75
CA VAL A 79 -22.12 -3.15 -5.86
C VAL A 79 -21.03 -2.59 -6.78
N ILE A 80 -21.17 -2.78 -8.09
CA ILE A 80 -20.31 -2.15 -9.12
C ILE A 80 -21.25 -1.42 -10.08
N ASP A 81 -21.03 -0.12 -10.27
CA ASP A 81 -21.87 0.73 -11.14
C ASP A 81 -23.37 0.61 -10.85
N GLY A 82 -23.75 0.57 -9.57
CA GLY A 82 -25.14 0.44 -9.13
C GLY A 82 -25.72 -0.97 -9.26
N VAL A 83 -24.96 -1.97 -9.71
CA VAL A 83 -25.42 -3.37 -9.87
C VAL A 83 -24.83 -4.24 -8.76
N CYS A 84 -25.69 -4.97 -8.02
CA CYS A 84 -25.25 -5.94 -7.03
C CYS A 84 -24.54 -7.12 -7.72
N MET A 85 -23.33 -7.44 -7.25
CA MET A 85 -22.44 -8.43 -7.85
C MET A 85 -22.38 -9.76 -7.10
N ASN A 86 -23.06 -9.90 -5.97
CA ASN A 86 -22.94 -11.08 -5.12
C ASN A 86 -23.12 -12.39 -5.90
N ASP A 87 -24.18 -12.47 -6.70
CA ASP A 87 -24.54 -13.68 -7.49
C ASP A 87 -24.05 -13.63 -8.94
N VAL A 88 -23.34 -12.57 -9.33
CA VAL A 88 -22.82 -12.43 -10.70
C VAL A 88 -21.52 -13.23 -10.84
N PRO A 89 -21.44 -14.21 -11.75
CA PRO A 89 -20.23 -15.00 -11.93
C PRO A 89 -19.07 -14.15 -12.48
N ALA A 90 -17.84 -14.49 -12.10
CA ALA A 90 -16.60 -13.75 -12.43
C ALA A 90 -16.47 -13.37 -13.92
N LYS A 91 -16.88 -14.27 -14.85
CA LYS A 91 -16.83 -14.02 -16.30
C LYS A 91 -17.71 -12.86 -16.77
N SER A 92 -18.76 -12.53 -16.00
CA SER A 92 -19.77 -11.52 -16.34
C SER A 92 -19.57 -10.20 -15.60
N ARG A 93 -18.60 -10.13 -14.67
CA ARG A 93 -18.18 -8.89 -14.00
C ARG A 93 -17.15 -8.20 -14.88
N ASP A 94 -17.33 -7.04 -15.38
CA ASP A 94 -16.40 -6.30 -16.25
C ASP A 94 -15.05 -6.01 -15.56
N ILE A 95 -14.34 -7.07 -15.14
CA ILE A 95 -13.12 -7.07 -14.33
C ILE A 95 -12.00 -7.78 -15.06
N ALA A 96 -10.78 -7.24 -15.00
CA ALA A 96 -9.55 -7.91 -15.38
C ALA A 96 -8.70 -8.18 -14.13
N MET A 97 -8.12 -9.38 -14.00
CA MET A 97 -7.31 -9.74 -12.84
C MET A 97 -5.92 -10.23 -13.24
N VAL A 98 -4.91 -9.74 -12.50
CA VAL A 98 -3.52 -10.21 -12.54
C VAL A 98 -3.24 -10.98 -11.26
N PHE A 99 -2.84 -12.24 -11.39
CA PHE A 99 -2.55 -13.14 -10.27
C PHE A 99 -1.08 -13.07 -9.86
N GLN A 100 -0.79 -13.39 -8.62
CA GLN A 100 0.56 -13.43 -8.03
C GLN A 100 1.54 -14.30 -8.82
N ASN A 101 1.09 -15.43 -9.38
CA ASN A 101 1.90 -16.36 -10.18
C ASN A 101 1.80 -16.07 -11.68
N TYR A 102 1.28 -14.90 -12.07
CA TYR A 102 1.03 -14.45 -13.45
C TYR A 102 0.02 -15.32 -14.22
N ALA A 103 -0.18 -16.57 -13.88
CA ALA A 103 -1.09 -17.56 -14.50
C ALA A 103 -1.01 -17.55 -16.04
N LEU A 104 0.21 -17.49 -16.61
CA LEU A 104 0.42 -17.55 -18.06
C LEU A 104 0.27 -18.97 -18.57
N TYR A 105 -0.29 -19.11 -19.77
CA TYR A 105 -0.38 -20.41 -20.48
C TYR A 105 1.00 -20.76 -21.06
N PRO A 106 1.72 -21.77 -20.53
CA PRO A 106 3.13 -22.00 -20.87
C PRO A 106 3.36 -22.46 -22.30
N HIS A 107 2.35 -23.08 -22.92
CA HIS A 107 2.39 -23.59 -24.29
C HIS A 107 2.07 -22.51 -25.36
N MET A 108 1.47 -21.39 -24.95
CA MET A 108 1.09 -20.29 -25.82
C MET A 108 2.23 -19.26 -25.95
N THR A 109 2.28 -18.55 -27.08
CA THR A 109 3.15 -17.40 -27.26
C THR A 109 2.71 -16.22 -26.39
N VAL A 110 3.52 -15.16 -26.29
CA VAL A 110 3.13 -13.89 -25.65
C VAL A 110 1.88 -13.33 -26.32
N TYR A 111 1.86 -13.28 -27.66
CA TYR A 111 0.70 -12.85 -28.43
C TYR A 111 -0.56 -13.65 -28.07
N ASP A 112 -0.46 -14.97 -28.09
CA ASP A 112 -1.62 -15.84 -27.79
C ASP A 112 -2.09 -15.73 -26.35
N ASN A 113 -1.17 -15.58 -25.38
CA ASN A 113 -1.53 -15.30 -23.99
C ASN A 113 -2.35 -14.03 -23.86
N MET A 114 -1.95 -12.94 -24.53
CA MET A 114 -2.68 -11.67 -24.51
C MET A 114 -4.01 -11.78 -25.26
N ALA A 115 -4.03 -12.42 -26.41
CA ALA A 115 -5.20 -12.55 -27.28
C ALA A 115 -6.25 -13.53 -26.76
N PHE A 116 -5.90 -14.44 -25.84
CA PHE A 116 -6.73 -15.58 -25.46
C PHE A 116 -8.15 -15.17 -25.00
N GLY A 117 -8.25 -14.21 -24.09
CA GLY A 117 -9.55 -13.75 -23.59
C GLY A 117 -10.44 -13.15 -24.68
N LEU A 118 -9.84 -12.38 -25.60
CA LEU A 118 -10.57 -11.78 -26.73
C LEU A 118 -11.03 -12.84 -27.75
N LYS A 119 -10.20 -13.86 -28.01
CA LYS A 119 -10.57 -15.00 -28.85
C LYS A 119 -11.77 -15.75 -28.28
N MET A 120 -11.79 -15.97 -26.96
CA MET A 120 -12.94 -16.64 -26.28
C MET A 120 -14.21 -15.80 -26.35
N GLN A 121 -14.11 -14.49 -26.36
CA GLN A 121 -15.23 -13.54 -26.57
C GLN A 121 -15.63 -13.41 -28.05
N LYS A 122 -14.97 -14.14 -28.96
CA LYS A 122 -15.23 -14.11 -30.41
C LYS A 122 -15.06 -12.70 -31.03
N ILE A 123 -14.15 -11.89 -30.50
CA ILE A 123 -13.79 -10.58 -31.06
C ILE A 123 -13.14 -10.80 -32.44
N ALA A 124 -13.37 -9.87 -33.36
CA ALA A 124 -12.82 -9.94 -34.72
C ALA A 124 -11.28 -9.98 -34.70
N PRO A 125 -10.62 -10.82 -35.53
CA PRO A 125 -9.18 -10.98 -35.53
C PRO A 125 -8.39 -9.66 -35.72
N ALA A 126 -8.87 -8.75 -36.54
CA ALA A 126 -8.27 -7.45 -36.77
C ALA A 126 -8.24 -6.59 -35.49
N VAL A 127 -9.34 -6.60 -34.72
CA VAL A 127 -9.42 -5.87 -33.43
C VAL A 127 -8.51 -6.52 -32.38
N ILE A 128 -8.41 -7.86 -32.37
CA ILE A 128 -7.48 -8.57 -31.48
C ILE A 128 -6.04 -8.14 -31.77
N GLU A 129 -5.65 -8.16 -33.03
CA GLU A 129 -4.31 -7.77 -33.47
C GLU A 129 -3.99 -6.33 -33.08
N GLU A 130 -4.90 -5.41 -33.31
CA GLU A 130 -4.76 -4.00 -32.96
C GLU A 130 -4.56 -3.82 -31.44
N ARG A 131 -5.43 -4.42 -30.58
CA ARG A 131 -5.36 -4.32 -29.12
C ARG A 131 -4.09 -4.97 -28.56
N VAL A 132 -3.70 -6.14 -29.08
CA VAL A 132 -2.48 -6.82 -28.63
C VAL A 132 -1.23 -6.01 -29.01
N ASN A 133 -1.17 -5.47 -30.22
CA ASN A 133 -0.04 -4.63 -30.65
C ASN A 133 0.04 -3.32 -29.85
N TRP A 134 -1.11 -2.69 -29.55
CA TRP A 134 -1.18 -1.51 -28.69
C TRP A 134 -0.68 -1.81 -27.27
N ALA A 135 -1.15 -2.87 -26.64
CA ALA A 135 -0.71 -3.26 -25.30
C ALA A 135 0.78 -3.67 -25.28
N ALA A 136 1.23 -4.40 -26.30
CA ALA A 136 2.63 -4.78 -26.46
C ALA A 136 3.55 -3.56 -26.61
N GLN A 137 3.09 -2.51 -27.28
CA GLN A 137 3.83 -1.26 -27.41
C GLN A 137 3.97 -0.55 -26.05
N ILE A 138 2.87 -0.45 -25.28
CA ILE A 138 2.87 0.20 -23.97
C ILE A 138 3.83 -0.50 -23.01
N LEU A 139 3.82 -1.84 -23.04
CA LEU A 139 4.57 -2.69 -22.10
C LEU A 139 5.97 -3.07 -22.58
N GLY A 140 6.42 -2.57 -23.78
CA GLY A 140 7.71 -2.91 -24.33
C GLY A 140 7.86 -4.40 -24.66
N LEU A 141 6.79 -5.03 -25.18
CA LEU A 141 6.73 -6.47 -25.47
C LEU A 141 6.76 -6.81 -26.97
N ARG A 142 6.86 -5.82 -27.88
CA ARG A 142 6.78 -6.06 -29.32
C ARG A 142 7.74 -7.15 -29.82
N ASP A 143 9.00 -7.11 -29.38
CA ASP A 143 10.05 -8.04 -29.81
C ASP A 143 9.91 -9.44 -29.17
N TYR A 144 8.95 -9.60 -28.28
CA TYR A 144 8.72 -10.84 -27.53
C TYR A 144 7.42 -11.55 -27.91
N LEU A 145 6.59 -10.97 -28.79
CA LEU A 145 5.23 -11.48 -29.11
C LEU A 145 5.22 -12.95 -29.56
N THR A 146 6.27 -13.40 -30.26
CA THR A 146 6.38 -14.80 -30.74
C THR A 146 7.01 -15.76 -29.74
N ARG A 147 7.56 -15.25 -28.61
CA ARG A 147 8.21 -16.08 -27.60
C ARG A 147 7.18 -16.74 -26.68
N LYS A 148 7.58 -17.87 -26.06
CA LYS A 148 6.80 -18.53 -24.99
C LYS A 148 7.26 -18.06 -23.61
N PRO A 149 6.41 -18.18 -22.55
CA PRO A 149 6.74 -17.74 -21.19
C PRO A 149 8.06 -18.27 -20.62
N GLY A 150 8.45 -19.51 -20.99
CA GLY A 150 9.70 -20.12 -20.54
C GLY A 150 10.97 -19.40 -21.06
N ALA A 151 10.87 -18.63 -22.15
CA ALA A 151 11.97 -17.86 -22.73
C ALA A 151 11.98 -16.39 -22.26
N LEU A 152 11.24 -16.05 -21.20
CA LEU A 152 11.09 -14.69 -20.69
C LEU A 152 11.68 -14.55 -19.27
N SER A 153 12.19 -13.35 -18.96
CA SER A 153 12.53 -12.98 -17.58
C SER A 153 11.28 -12.83 -16.70
N GLY A 154 11.44 -12.78 -15.37
CA GLY A 154 10.34 -12.54 -14.43
C GLY A 154 9.51 -11.29 -14.77
N GLY A 155 10.17 -10.15 -14.98
CA GLY A 155 9.50 -8.90 -15.35
C GLY A 155 8.84 -8.95 -16.73
N GLN A 156 9.40 -9.66 -17.69
CA GLN A 156 8.73 -9.87 -18.98
C GLN A 156 7.47 -10.71 -18.82
N ARG A 157 7.50 -11.79 -18.03
CA ARG A 157 6.30 -12.59 -17.73
C ARG A 157 5.22 -11.76 -17.06
N GLN A 158 5.60 -10.90 -16.10
CA GLN A 158 4.66 -9.99 -15.45
C GLN A 158 4.03 -9.02 -16.45
N ARG A 159 4.83 -8.38 -17.30
CA ARG A 159 4.30 -7.48 -18.37
C ARG A 159 3.33 -8.21 -19.29
N VAL A 160 3.57 -9.48 -19.60
CA VAL A 160 2.63 -10.30 -20.38
C VAL A 160 1.31 -10.50 -19.62
N ALA A 161 1.35 -10.74 -18.31
CA ALA A 161 0.16 -10.86 -17.48
C ALA A 161 -0.64 -9.53 -17.41
N LEU A 162 0.07 -8.40 -17.26
CA LEU A 162 -0.54 -7.06 -17.39
C LEU A 162 -1.15 -6.86 -18.78
N GLY A 163 -0.43 -7.21 -19.85
CA GLY A 163 -0.92 -7.11 -21.23
C GLY A 163 -2.19 -7.90 -21.45
N ARG A 164 -2.27 -9.13 -20.90
CA ARG A 164 -3.49 -9.96 -20.96
C ARG A 164 -4.68 -9.28 -20.26
N ALA A 165 -4.43 -8.52 -19.19
CA ALA A 165 -5.47 -7.78 -18.50
C ALA A 165 -5.89 -6.54 -19.29
N ILE A 166 -4.95 -5.76 -19.80
CA ILE A 166 -5.17 -4.47 -20.48
C ILE A 166 -5.99 -4.64 -21.79
N VAL A 167 -5.69 -5.67 -22.58
CA VAL A 167 -6.40 -5.89 -23.86
C VAL A 167 -7.91 -6.11 -23.71
N ARG A 168 -8.39 -6.42 -22.48
CA ARG A 168 -9.81 -6.60 -22.20
C ARG A 168 -10.60 -5.30 -22.09
N GLU A 169 -9.91 -4.17 -21.85
CA GLU A 169 -10.56 -2.87 -21.61
C GLU A 169 -11.65 -2.96 -20.54
N ALA A 170 -11.33 -3.63 -19.41
CA ALA A 170 -12.24 -3.78 -18.29
C ALA A 170 -12.38 -2.47 -17.51
N GLY A 171 -13.55 -2.23 -16.91
CA GLY A 171 -13.79 -1.08 -16.04
C GLY A 171 -12.97 -1.12 -14.75
N VAL A 172 -12.68 -2.32 -14.23
CA VAL A 172 -11.92 -2.52 -12.99
C VAL A 172 -10.74 -3.47 -13.21
N PHE A 173 -9.56 -3.06 -12.73
CA PHE A 173 -8.35 -3.89 -12.70
C PHE A 173 -8.03 -4.34 -11.29
N LEU A 174 -7.88 -5.64 -11.10
CA LEU A 174 -7.50 -6.27 -9.84
C LEU A 174 -6.10 -6.87 -9.94
N MET A 175 -5.24 -6.62 -8.95
CA MET A 175 -3.87 -7.12 -8.92
C MET A 175 -3.56 -7.77 -7.57
N ASP A 176 -3.37 -9.09 -7.55
CA ASP A 176 -3.06 -9.87 -6.34
C ASP A 176 -1.55 -10.07 -6.23
N GLU A 177 -0.87 -9.26 -5.45
CA GLU A 177 0.59 -9.27 -5.19
C GLU A 177 1.46 -9.44 -6.45
N PRO A 178 1.26 -8.63 -7.51
CA PRO A 178 1.89 -8.90 -8.80
C PRO A 178 3.42 -8.73 -8.81
N LEU A 179 4.01 -8.03 -7.83
CA LEU A 179 5.45 -7.76 -7.76
C LEU A 179 6.21 -8.67 -6.78
N SER A 180 5.52 -9.53 -6.02
CA SER A 180 6.12 -10.34 -4.95
C SER A 180 7.26 -11.25 -5.42
N ASN A 181 7.20 -11.76 -6.65
CA ASN A 181 8.16 -12.69 -7.23
C ASN A 181 9.32 -12.02 -8.01
N LEU A 182 9.51 -10.70 -7.86
CA LEU A 182 10.55 -9.94 -8.55
C LEU A 182 11.69 -9.56 -7.60
N ASP A 183 12.91 -9.44 -8.16
CA ASP A 183 14.04 -8.84 -7.45
C ASP A 183 13.81 -7.34 -7.16
N ALA A 184 14.57 -6.78 -6.21
CA ALA A 184 14.39 -5.41 -5.73
C ALA A 184 14.50 -4.35 -6.85
N LYS A 185 15.49 -4.50 -7.75
CA LYS A 185 15.71 -3.56 -8.86
C LYS A 185 14.55 -3.55 -9.84
N LEU A 186 14.10 -4.75 -10.22
CA LEU A 186 12.99 -4.91 -11.14
C LEU A 186 11.66 -4.45 -10.52
N ARG A 187 11.47 -4.67 -9.21
CA ARG A 187 10.29 -4.19 -8.47
C ARG A 187 10.16 -2.67 -8.53
N VAL A 188 11.28 -1.93 -8.35
CA VAL A 188 11.29 -0.46 -8.48
C VAL A 188 10.84 -0.01 -9.88
N GLN A 189 11.37 -0.65 -10.93
CA GLN A 189 10.99 -0.34 -12.31
C GLN A 189 9.51 -0.62 -12.57
N MET A 190 9.02 -1.78 -12.12
CA MET A 190 7.64 -2.20 -12.36
C MET A 190 6.62 -1.34 -11.60
N ARG A 191 6.92 -0.85 -10.40
CA ARG A 191 6.07 0.13 -9.70
C ARG A 191 5.85 1.38 -10.55
N ALA A 192 6.93 1.96 -11.08
CA ALA A 192 6.85 3.13 -11.95
C ALA A 192 6.05 2.84 -13.24
N GLU A 193 6.18 1.64 -13.82
CA GLU A 193 5.41 1.23 -15.00
C GLU A 193 3.92 1.07 -14.69
N ILE A 194 3.56 0.46 -13.56
CA ILE A 194 2.15 0.30 -13.14
C ILE A 194 1.53 1.67 -12.86
N SER A 195 2.23 2.59 -12.18
CA SER A 195 1.74 3.95 -11.95
C SER A 195 1.48 4.71 -13.26
N LYS A 196 2.41 4.64 -14.22
CA LYS A 196 2.23 5.23 -15.56
C LYS A 196 1.08 4.58 -16.32
N LEU A 197 0.91 3.26 -16.15
CA LEU A 197 -0.17 2.51 -16.77
C LEU A 197 -1.53 2.97 -16.23
N HIS A 198 -1.68 3.12 -14.92
CA HIS A 198 -2.89 3.66 -14.31
C HIS A 198 -3.24 5.03 -14.86
N GLN A 199 -2.27 5.97 -14.89
CA GLN A 199 -2.46 7.31 -15.45
C GLN A 199 -2.90 7.28 -16.93
N LYS A 200 -2.37 6.32 -17.71
CA LYS A 200 -2.68 6.19 -19.13
C LYS A 200 -4.03 5.54 -19.40
N LEU A 201 -4.38 4.51 -18.62
CA LEU A 201 -5.66 3.79 -18.78
C LEU A 201 -6.82 4.57 -18.16
N ASN A 202 -6.54 5.39 -17.13
CA ASN A 202 -7.54 6.18 -16.39
C ASN A 202 -8.74 5.33 -15.96
N THR A 203 -8.48 4.15 -15.36
CA THR A 203 -9.45 3.16 -14.92
C THR A 203 -9.27 2.84 -13.44
N THR A 204 -10.31 2.35 -12.76
CA THR A 204 -10.24 1.96 -11.36
C THR A 204 -9.33 0.73 -11.18
N MET A 205 -8.36 0.84 -10.27
CA MET A 205 -7.42 -0.24 -9.96
C MET A 205 -7.46 -0.58 -8.47
N ILE A 206 -7.52 -1.88 -8.15
CA ILE A 206 -7.38 -2.40 -6.79
C ILE A 206 -6.17 -3.32 -6.76
N TYR A 207 -5.22 -2.99 -5.92
CA TYR A 207 -3.93 -3.65 -5.81
C TYR A 207 -3.74 -4.20 -4.41
N VAL A 208 -3.31 -5.44 -4.29
CA VAL A 208 -2.97 -6.09 -3.02
C VAL A 208 -1.47 -6.21 -2.89
N THR A 209 -0.93 -5.85 -1.75
CA THR A 209 0.48 -6.05 -1.41
C THR A 209 0.68 -6.22 0.10
N HIS A 210 1.83 -6.76 0.48
CA HIS A 210 2.35 -6.70 1.84
C HIS A 210 3.52 -5.69 1.95
N ASP A 211 3.95 -5.07 0.84
CA ASP A 211 5.03 -4.07 0.78
C ASP A 211 4.44 -2.66 0.94
N GLN A 212 4.76 -2.02 2.07
CA GLN A 212 4.31 -0.66 2.35
C GLN A 212 4.85 0.37 1.35
N THR A 213 6.05 0.14 0.77
CA THR A 213 6.64 1.05 -0.21
C THR A 213 5.81 1.05 -1.51
N GLU A 214 5.28 -0.11 -1.91
CA GLU A 214 4.36 -0.20 -3.04
C GLU A 214 3.08 0.62 -2.76
N ALA A 215 2.48 0.44 -1.57
CA ALA A 215 1.29 1.18 -1.17
C ALA A 215 1.53 2.69 -1.15
N MET A 216 2.63 3.14 -0.51
CA MET A 216 2.96 4.56 -0.36
C MET A 216 3.28 5.25 -1.69
N THR A 217 3.80 4.53 -2.69
CA THR A 217 4.28 5.12 -3.94
C THR A 217 3.28 5.08 -5.09
N MET A 218 2.32 4.16 -5.07
CA MET A 218 1.40 3.94 -6.20
C MET A 218 -0.05 4.34 -5.89
N ALA A 219 -0.48 4.26 -4.63
CA ALA A 219 -1.88 4.45 -4.27
C ALA A 219 -2.35 5.91 -4.37
N THR A 220 -3.59 6.10 -4.82
CA THR A 220 -4.35 7.32 -4.53
C THR A 220 -4.91 7.28 -3.11
N ARG A 221 -5.40 6.10 -2.68
CA ARG A 221 -5.78 5.79 -1.29
C ARG A 221 -5.26 4.41 -0.88
N ILE A 222 -4.83 4.31 0.37
CA ILE A 222 -4.38 3.07 1.02
C ILE A 222 -5.49 2.59 1.96
N VAL A 223 -5.75 1.30 1.94
CA VAL A 223 -6.61 0.59 2.91
C VAL A 223 -5.74 -0.34 3.73
N ILE A 224 -5.55 -0.03 4.99
CA ILE A 224 -4.72 -0.82 5.91
C ILE A 224 -5.61 -1.82 6.63
N LEU A 225 -5.26 -3.11 6.51
CA LEU A 225 -5.99 -4.21 7.11
C LEU A 225 -5.18 -4.91 8.20
N LYS A 226 -5.88 -5.28 9.29
CA LYS A 226 -5.38 -6.17 10.33
C LYS A 226 -6.50 -7.10 10.76
N ASP A 227 -6.24 -8.41 10.83
CA ASP A 227 -7.17 -9.43 11.37
C ASP A 227 -8.59 -9.39 10.77
N GLY A 228 -8.68 -9.09 9.47
CA GLY A 228 -9.95 -9.01 8.73
C GLY A 228 -10.71 -7.69 8.88
N VAL A 229 -10.12 -6.68 9.53
CA VAL A 229 -10.74 -5.38 9.81
C VAL A 229 -9.91 -4.25 9.17
N ILE A 230 -10.58 -3.26 8.60
CA ILE A 230 -9.95 -2.01 8.15
C ILE A 230 -9.51 -1.22 9.37
N GLN A 231 -8.22 -0.89 9.43
CA GLN A 231 -7.64 -0.06 10.48
C GLN A 231 -7.66 1.43 10.13
N GLN A 232 -7.38 1.73 8.87
CA GLN A 232 -7.42 3.10 8.34
C GLN A 232 -7.56 3.07 6.83
N VAL A 233 -8.27 4.08 6.29
CA VAL A 233 -8.32 4.40 4.86
C VAL A 233 -7.91 5.86 4.68
N GLY A 234 -7.03 6.15 3.74
CA GLY A 234 -6.61 7.53 3.48
C GLY A 234 -5.56 7.64 2.38
N ALA A 235 -5.27 8.87 1.96
CA ALA A 235 -4.15 9.15 1.07
C ALA A 235 -2.81 8.74 1.73
N PRO A 236 -1.79 8.35 0.96
CA PRO A 236 -0.51 7.91 1.53
C PRO A 236 0.07 8.86 2.57
N LYS A 237 0.12 10.16 2.25
CA LYS A 237 0.65 11.19 3.17
C LYS A 237 -0.18 11.32 4.45
N GLN A 238 -1.50 11.19 4.35
CA GLN A 238 -2.40 11.24 5.52
C GLN A 238 -2.17 10.05 6.43
N VAL A 239 -2.14 8.84 5.88
CA VAL A 239 -1.91 7.61 6.65
C VAL A 239 -0.55 7.63 7.37
N TYR A 240 0.48 8.19 6.73
CA TYR A 240 1.81 8.32 7.29
C TYR A 240 1.89 9.34 8.43
N ASN A 241 1.31 10.54 8.20
CA ASN A 241 1.41 11.66 9.14
C ASN A 241 0.34 11.61 10.24
N GLU A 242 -0.77 10.94 9.98
CA GLU A 242 -1.94 10.91 10.88
C GLU A 242 -2.42 9.45 11.08
N PRO A 243 -1.59 8.58 11.68
CA PRO A 243 -1.97 7.21 11.92
C PRO A 243 -3.16 7.14 12.91
N ALA A 244 -4.17 6.33 12.62
CA ALA A 244 -5.37 6.20 13.45
C ALA A 244 -5.11 5.48 14.77
N ASN A 245 -4.10 4.61 14.81
CA ASN A 245 -3.73 3.83 15.98
C ASN A 245 -2.26 3.40 15.92
N MET A 246 -1.76 2.81 17.01
CA MET A 246 -0.37 2.34 17.10
C MET A 246 -0.03 1.28 16.06
N PHE A 247 -0.99 0.42 15.68
CA PHE A 247 -0.73 -0.56 14.64
C PHE A 247 -0.41 0.12 13.31
N VAL A 248 -1.21 1.10 12.88
CA VAL A 248 -0.96 1.84 11.64
C VAL A 248 0.38 2.59 11.71
N ALA A 249 0.65 3.26 12.84
CA ALA A 249 1.90 4.00 13.07
C ALA A 249 3.15 3.11 13.00
N GLY A 250 3.07 1.90 13.55
CA GLY A 250 4.16 0.92 13.53
C GLY A 250 4.26 0.12 12.24
N PHE A 251 3.14 -0.03 11.51
CA PHE A 251 3.13 -0.78 10.26
C PHE A 251 3.57 0.08 9.07
N ILE A 252 3.22 1.38 9.04
CA ILE A 252 3.58 2.30 7.96
C ILE A 252 4.81 3.11 8.34
N GLY A 253 5.87 2.94 7.61
CA GLY A 253 7.20 3.53 7.80
C GLY A 253 8.29 2.45 7.93
N SER A 254 9.45 2.71 7.35
CA SER A 254 10.64 1.84 7.47
C SER A 254 11.88 2.70 7.72
N PRO A 255 12.40 2.66 8.95
CA PRO A 255 11.94 1.90 10.13
C PRO A 255 10.55 2.31 10.64
N ALA A 256 9.98 1.48 11.52
CA ALA A 256 8.72 1.76 12.19
C ALA A 256 8.81 2.96 13.16
N MET A 257 7.66 3.54 13.55
CA MET A 257 7.60 4.55 14.58
C MET A 257 8.13 4.01 15.91
N ASN A 258 8.90 4.82 16.63
CA ASN A 258 9.31 4.54 18.00
C ASN A 258 8.15 4.79 18.97
N PHE A 259 8.02 3.96 20.00
CA PHE A 259 6.98 4.10 21.03
C PHE A 259 7.59 4.11 22.42
N ILE A 260 7.20 5.09 23.25
CA ILE A 260 7.62 5.21 24.65
C ILE A 260 6.38 5.32 25.51
N ARG A 261 6.20 4.42 26.49
CA ARG A 261 5.13 4.50 27.48
C ARG A 261 5.47 5.54 28.54
N GLY A 262 4.51 6.37 28.93
CA GLY A 262 4.67 7.41 29.93
C GLY A 262 3.33 8.00 30.35
N ALA A 263 3.34 9.19 30.86
CA ALA A 263 2.14 9.93 31.28
C ALA A 263 2.25 11.41 30.88
N ILE A 264 1.11 12.09 30.82
CA ILE A 264 1.05 13.54 30.69
C ILE A 264 1.00 14.14 32.09
N ASP A 265 1.96 15.02 32.41
CA ASP A 265 2.00 15.80 33.66
C ASP A 265 2.15 17.28 33.33
N ASP A 266 1.08 18.05 33.57
CA ASP A 266 0.96 19.44 33.18
C ASP A 266 1.19 19.62 31.65
N ARG A 267 2.26 20.26 31.25
CA ARG A 267 2.65 20.49 29.85
C ARG A 267 3.72 19.53 29.33
N TYR A 268 4.03 18.49 30.08
CA TYR A 268 5.12 17.56 29.75
C TYR A 268 4.63 16.13 29.57
N PHE A 269 5.23 15.43 28.63
CA PHE A 269 5.26 13.98 28.62
C PHE A 269 6.39 13.53 29.54
N VAL A 270 6.10 12.66 30.47
CA VAL A 270 7.05 12.21 31.50
C VAL A 270 7.14 10.69 31.57
N THR A 271 8.37 10.22 31.76
CA THR A 271 8.71 8.86 32.16
C THR A 271 9.57 8.95 33.43
N GLU A 272 10.14 7.84 33.91
CA GLU A 272 11.10 7.87 35.02
C GLU A 272 12.39 8.65 34.68
N THR A 273 12.72 8.74 33.39
CA THR A 273 14.04 9.23 32.92
C THR A 273 13.93 10.36 31.89
N LEU A 274 12.76 10.56 31.30
CA LEU A 274 12.54 11.57 30.25
C LEU A 274 11.47 12.57 30.68
N ARG A 275 11.67 13.82 30.31
CA ARG A 275 10.69 14.90 30.44
C ARG A 275 10.72 15.76 29.18
N LEU A 276 9.67 15.65 28.36
CA LEU A 276 9.57 16.31 27.06
C LEU A 276 8.41 17.31 27.08
N GLU A 277 8.70 18.56 26.71
CA GLU A 277 7.68 19.60 26.60
C GLU A 277 6.79 19.35 25.38
N ILE A 278 5.46 19.34 25.59
CA ILE A 278 4.47 19.11 24.53
C ILE A 278 4.09 20.43 23.88
N PRO A 279 4.08 20.55 22.54
CA PRO A 279 3.61 21.73 21.84
C PRO A 279 2.18 22.10 22.21
N GLU A 280 1.87 23.39 22.25
CA GLU A 280 0.58 23.92 22.75
C GLU A 280 -0.63 23.31 22.02
N ASP A 281 -0.58 23.19 20.69
CA ASP A 281 -1.68 22.62 19.91
C ASP A 281 -1.92 21.15 20.27
N THR A 282 -0.85 20.35 20.37
CA THR A 282 -0.92 18.94 20.78
C THR A 282 -1.39 18.81 22.21
N LEU A 283 -0.91 19.66 23.12
CA LEU A 283 -1.32 19.68 24.51
C LEU A 283 -2.81 20.02 24.65
N ALA A 284 -3.30 20.98 23.87
CA ALA A 284 -4.73 21.33 23.85
C ALA A 284 -5.60 20.14 23.44
N ALA A 285 -5.21 19.39 22.42
CA ALA A 285 -5.91 18.19 21.97
C ALA A 285 -5.90 17.07 23.05
N VAL A 286 -4.73 16.80 23.64
CA VAL A 286 -4.57 15.80 24.72
C VAL A 286 -5.42 16.16 25.94
N ASN A 287 -5.46 17.45 26.29
CA ASN A 287 -6.28 17.95 27.41
C ASN A 287 -7.78 17.86 27.11
N ALA A 288 -8.21 18.26 25.92
CA ALA A 288 -9.60 18.15 25.48
C ALA A 288 -10.09 16.70 25.49
N ALA A 289 -9.21 15.75 25.14
CA ALA A 289 -9.48 14.31 25.21
C ALA A 289 -9.41 13.74 26.65
N GLY A 290 -9.04 14.54 27.67
CA GLY A 290 -9.05 14.17 29.08
C GLY A 290 -7.89 13.26 29.52
N TYR A 291 -6.70 13.42 28.93
CA TYR A 291 -5.52 12.58 29.22
C TYR A 291 -4.55 13.19 30.24
N GLN A 292 -4.88 14.27 30.91
CA GLN A 292 -4.08 14.79 32.02
C GLN A 292 -3.92 13.73 33.13
N ARG A 293 -2.68 13.50 33.54
CA ARG A 293 -2.26 12.48 34.54
C ARG A 293 -2.67 11.05 34.20
N LYS A 294 -2.90 10.76 32.92
CA LYS A 294 -3.20 9.42 32.45
C LYS A 294 -1.97 8.83 31.70
N ALA A 295 -1.93 7.50 31.70
CA ALA A 295 -0.97 6.76 30.90
C ALA A 295 -1.24 6.97 29.40
N VAL A 296 -0.20 7.26 28.64
CA VAL A 296 -0.22 7.40 27.19
C VAL A 296 1.00 6.74 26.59
N VAL A 297 0.95 6.49 25.28
CA VAL A 297 2.12 6.09 24.50
C VAL A 297 2.52 7.25 23.60
N PHE A 298 3.73 7.74 23.79
CA PHE A 298 4.38 8.71 22.91
C PHE A 298 4.92 7.98 21.70
N GLY A 299 4.62 8.49 20.50
CA GLY A 299 5.11 7.98 19.23
C GLY A 299 5.91 9.04 18.48
N ILE A 300 7.08 8.63 17.97
CA ILE A 300 7.91 9.51 17.11
C ILE A 300 8.61 8.70 16.03
N ARG A 301 8.69 9.25 14.82
CA ARG A 301 9.35 8.56 13.72
C ARG A 301 10.86 8.68 13.81
N PRO A 302 11.62 7.70 13.31
CA PRO A 302 13.10 7.70 13.34
C PRO A 302 13.73 8.95 12.71
N GLU A 303 13.13 9.48 11.65
CA GLU A 303 13.60 10.70 10.95
C GLU A 303 13.27 12.01 11.66
N ASP A 304 12.36 11.98 12.64
CA ASP A 304 11.97 13.13 13.45
C ASP A 304 12.75 13.17 14.78
N ILE A 305 13.77 12.33 14.93
CA ILE A 305 14.77 12.38 15.99
C ILE A 305 16.07 12.93 15.40
N LEU A 306 16.44 14.14 15.77
CA LEU A 306 17.64 14.82 15.26
C LEU A 306 18.87 14.38 16.06
N THR A 307 19.99 14.09 15.37
CA THR A 307 21.29 13.89 16.02
C THR A 307 22.03 15.20 16.10
N LEU A 308 22.55 15.55 17.27
CA LEU A 308 23.24 16.79 17.53
C LEU A 308 24.71 16.54 17.87
N GLN A 309 25.58 17.46 17.45
CA GLN A 309 26.94 17.53 18.01
C GLN A 309 26.81 18.17 19.39
N SER A 310 27.07 17.37 20.43
CA SER A 310 26.89 17.67 21.87
C SER A 310 26.98 19.18 22.21
N ARG A 311 25.86 19.75 22.65
CA ARG A 311 25.73 21.14 23.16
C ARG A 311 24.78 21.14 24.35
N GLY A 312 25.21 20.71 25.49
CA GLY A 312 24.66 21.06 26.81
C GLY A 312 23.19 20.75 27.16
N ASP A 313 22.27 20.87 26.23
CA ASP A 313 20.83 20.67 26.43
C ASP A 313 20.29 19.40 25.71
N ASP A 314 21.19 18.53 25.24
CA ASP A 314 20.84 17.38 24.45
C ASP A 314 20.44 16.20 25.34
N ILE A 315 19.47 15.39 24.88
CA ILE A 315 19.18 14.11 25.51
C ILE A 315 20.29 13.13 25.11
N ALA A 316 20.96 12.56 26.09
CA ALA A 316 22.02 11.58 25.84
C ALA A 316 21.45 10.25 25.32
N ALA A 317 22.01 9.75 24.21
CA ALA A 317 21.70 8.47 23.62
C ALA A 317 22.97 7.65 23.46
N LYS A 318 22.95 6.38 23.87
CA LYS A 318 24.04 5.44 23.67
C LYS A 318 23.72 4.54 22.49
N VAL A 319 24.54 4.59 21.44
CA VAL A 319 24.40 3.77 20.24
C VAL A 319 24.77 2.32 20.56
N SER A 320 23.86 1.38 20.33
CA SER A 320 24.11 -0.06 20.45
C SER A 320 24.51 -0.68 19.11
N VAL A 321 23.87 -0.22 18.01
CA VAL A 321 24.17 -0.65 16.63
C VAL A 321 24.10 0.55 15.70
N ALA A 322 25.01 0.65 14.75
CA ALA A 322 24.99 1.65 13.68
C ALA A 322 25.05 0.92 12.32
N GLU A 323 23.99 1.02 11.54
CA GLU A 323 23.87 0.39 10.21
C GLU A 323 23.94 1.46 9.13
N LEU A 324 24.99 1.47 8.31
CA LEU A 324 25.10 2.35 7.15
C LEU A 324 24.32 1.75 5.97
N THR A 325 23.26 2.41 5.54
CA THR A 325 22.43 2.00 4.39
C THR A 325 22.82 2.71 3.09
N GLY A 326 23.95 3.41 3.07
CA GLY A 326 24.48 4.19 1.95
C GLY A 326 24.40 5.68 2.20
N ALA A 327 23.22 6.28 2.07
CA ALA A 327 23.01 7.71 2.28
C ALA A 327 22.74 8.09 3.75
N GLU A 328 22.41 7.09 4.58
CA GLU A 328 21.89 7.28 5.95
C GLU A 328 22.37 6.17 6.87
N PHE A 329 22.45 6.50 8.17
CA PHE A 329 22.60 5.54 9.25
C PHE A 329 21.26 5.24 9.91
N MET A 330 21.01 3.96 10.20
CA MET A 330 20.02 3.52 11.19
C MET A 330 20.76 3.25 12.49
N LEU A 331 20.51 4.11 13.48
CA LEU A 331 21.12 4.00 14.79
C LEU A 331 20.13 3.38 15.76
N TYR A 332 20.44 2.22 16.30
CA TYR A 332 19.72 1.64 17.42
C TYR A 332 20.37 2.19 18.69
N ALA A 333 19.65 2.95 19.47
CA ALA A 333 20.19 3.67 20.60
C ALA A 333 19.31 3.56 21.85
N THR A 334 19.95 3.50 23.02
CA THR A 334 19.27 3.55 24.33
C THR A 334 19.21 4.98 24.82
N VAL A 335 18.00 5.45 25.10
CA VAL A 335 17.70 6.79 25.57
C VAL A 335 16.86 6.70 26.84
N GLY A 336 17.39 7.09 27.99
CA GLY A 336 16.66 6.99 29.26
C GLY A 336 16.12 5.60 29.57
N GLY A 337 16.84 4.53 29.14
CA GLY A 337 16.40 3.14 29.31
C GLY A 337 15.45 2.62 28.22
N HIS A 338 15.07 3.44 27.24
CA HIS A 338 14.22 3.06 26.10
C HIS A 338 15.07 2.80 24.87
N GLU A 339 14.80 1.69 24.17
CA GLU A 339 15.44 1.37 22.89
C GLU A 339 14.70 2.14 21.77
N LEU A 340 15.43 2.95 21.01
CA LEU A 340 14.91 3.75 19.91
C LEU A 340 15.72 3.52 18.63
N VAL A 341 15.07 3.66 17.48
CA VAL A 341 15.72 3.76 16.18
C VAL A 341 15.78 5.22 15.77
N VAL A 342 16.96 5.72 15.44
CA VAL A 342 17.20 7.08 14.97
C VAL A 342 17.73 7.02 13.54
N ARG A 343 17.17 7.82 12.65
CA ARG A 343 17.63 7.93 11.27
C ARG A 343 18.53 9.17 11.14
N ALA A 344 19.83 8.93 10.94
CA ALA A 344 20.83 10.00 10.84
C ALA A 344 21.43 10.06 9.43
N GLY A 345 21.79 11.27 8.98
CA GLY A 345 22.50 11.43 7.71
C GLY A 345 23.93 10.86 7.76
N ALA A 346 24.43 10.32 6.64
CA ALA A 346 25.78 9.77 6.52
C ALA A 346 26.90 10.85 6.45
N VAL A 347 26.63 12.08 6.92
CA VAL A 347 27.64 13.16 7.01
C VAL A 347 28.58 12.92 8.16
N ASN A 348 28.11 12.27 9.22
CA ASN A 348 28.90 11.86 10.40
C ASN A 348 29.07 10.35 10.39
N ASP A 349 30.20 9.90 10.93
CA ASP A 349 30.41 8.48 11.21
C ASP A 349 29.88 8.15 12.60
N TYR A 350 29.18 7.00 12.70
CA TYR A 350 28.64 6.47 13.95
C TYR A 350 29.08 5.03 14.14
N ALA A 351 29.40 4.67 15.39
CA ALA A 351 29.79 3.33 15.77
C ALA A 351 29.05 2.85 17.03
N ALA A 352 29.00 1.53 17.20
CA ALA A 352 28.49 0.95 18.43
C ALA A 352 29.32 1.39 19.62
N GLY A 353 28.68 1.83 20.69
CA GLY A 353 29.29 2.38 21.91
C GLY A 353 29.36 3.90 21.95
N ASP A 354 29.13 4.60 20.86
CA ASP A 354 29.13 6.05 20.83
C ASP A 354 28.04 6.62 21.72
N ASN A 355 28.37 7.77 22.37
CA ASN A 355 27.40 8.60 23.04
C ASN A 355 27.12 9.82 22.15
N ILE A 356 25.86 9.99 21.77
CA ILE A 356 25.40 11.07 20.90
C ILE A 356 24.35 11.91 21.61
N GLY A 357 24.25 13.17 21.26
CA GLY A 357 23.12 14.02 21.63
C GLY A 357 21.99 13.81 20.66
N ILE A 358 20.74 13.73 21.13
CA ILE A 358 19.56 13.72 20.32
C ILE A 358 18.56 14.77 20.78
N GLN A 359 17.68 15.16 19.83
CA GLN A 359 16.53 16.01 20.09
C GLN A 359 15.31 15.45 19.36
N PHE A 360 14.16 15.37 20.03
CA PHE A 360 12.89 15.00 19.42
C PHE A 360 12.24 16.23 18.76
N ASP A 361 11.83 16.14 17.50
CA ASP A 361 10.94 17.12 16.88
C ASP A 361 9.52 16.94 17.43
N MET A 362 9.24 17.60 18.54
CA MET A 362 7.97 17.46 19.25
C MET A 362 6.75 17.95 18.45
N ASN A 363 6.94 18.74 17.37
CA ASN A 363 5.84 19.13 16.48
C ASN A 363 5.34 17.98 15.60
N LYS A 364 6.08 16.87 15.55
CA LYS A 364 5.76 15.66 14.78
C LYS A 364 5.50 14.44 15.66
N CYS A 365 5.40 14.67 16.95
CA CYS A 365 5.06 13.58 17.87
C CYS A 365 3.59 13.20 17.78
N HIS A 366 3.31 11.97 18.19
CA HIS A 366 1.96 11.43 18.32
C HIS A 366 1.73 10.92 19.74
N PHE A 367 0.48 10.98 20.18
CA PHE A 367 0.08 10.36 21.43
C PHE A 367 -1.02 9.33 21.17
N PHE A 368 -0.91 8.20 21.83
CA PHE A 368 -1.89 7.11 21.74
C PHE A 368 -2.37 6.75 23.13
N ASP A 369 -3.62 6.38 23.22
CA ASP A 369 -4.19 5.81 24.45
C ASP A 369 -3.46 4.50 24.78
N ALA A 370 -3.05 4.33 26.05
CA ALA A 370 -2.22 3.22 26.48
C ALA A 370 -2.93 1.85 26.47
N ASP A 371 -4.28 1.86 26.54
CA ASP A 371 -5.12 0.67 26.63
C ASP A 371 -5.74 0.31 25.27
N THR A 372 -6.30 1.30 24.57
CA THR A 372 -7.01 1.09 23.30
C THR A 372 -6.10 1.21 22.07
N GLU A 373 -4.89 1.76 22.24
CA GLU A 373 -3.90 2.04 21.19
C GLU A 373 -4.39 3.06 20.14
N VAL A 374 -5.53 3.70 20.34
CA VAL A 374 -6.10 4.71 19.42
C VAL A 374 -5.34 6.02 19.57
N ALA A 375 -5.12 6.72 18.44
CA ALA A 375 -4.48 8.02 18.44
C ALA A 375 -5.32 9.08 19.18
N ILE A 376 -4.70 9.86 20.03
CA ILE A 376 -5.26 11.01 20.72
C ILE A 376 -5.08 12.24 19.84
N ARG A 377 -6.19 12.86 19.47
CA ARG A 377 -6.20 14.02 18.55
C ARG A 377 -7.07 15.13 19.10
#